data_0cff44a505b66617c534fd735064f839
#
_entry.id   0cff44a505b66617c534fd735064f839
#
_cell.length_a   1.000
_cell.length_b   1.000
_cell.length_c   1.000
_cell.angle_alpha   90.00
_cell.angle_beta   90.00
_cell.angle_gamma   90.00
#
_symmetry.space_group_name_H-M   'P 1'
#
loop_
_entity.id
_entity.type
_entity.pdbx_description
1 polymer ?
#
loop_
_entity_poly.entity_id
_entity_poly.type
_entity_poly.pdbx_seq_one_letter_code
_entity_poly.pdbx_strand_id
1 'polypeptide(L)'
;MIPGELVNLRAVERHDAPLIHRWLTDPAVMHGWGWSSPVRSLYDVARQVESWLEGESTTTFPAALVAESLAGDPVGLVILRSQRLEARSVDLSLLVDAACWGQGFGADILQTVLDACFDGWGVHRIGIQVEAGNTRALALYRRYGFREEGRLREAAFRDGQHTDILLHALLAAEWRVIGDCPAPPGS
;
A
#
# COMPACT_ATOMS: atom_id res chain seq x y z
N MET A 1 -9.68 12.64 -6.79
CA MET A 1 -8.45 12.95 -6.04
C MET A 1 -8.80 12.97 -4.57
N ILE A 2 -8.02 12.32 -3.72
CA ILE A 2 -8.23 12.24 -2.27
C ILE A 2 -7.09 13.04 -1.64
N PRO A 3 -7.36 14.15 -0.95
CA PRO A 3 -6.32 15.00 -0.37
C PRO A 3 -5.79 14.41 0.95
N GLY A 4 -4.48 14.43 1.13
CA GLY A 4 -3.76 14.22 2.37
C GLY A 4 -3.04 15.49 2.83
N GLU A 5 -2.16 15.37 3.82
CA GLU A 5 -1.38 16.52 4.33
C GLU A 5 -0.15 16.83 3.46
N LEU A 6 0.53 15.81 2.97
CA LEU A 6 1.74 15.91 2.13
C LEU A 6 1.48 15.40 0.71
N VAL A 7 0.44 14.59 0.50
CA VAL A 7 0.15 13.96 -0.78
C VAL A 7 -1.31 14.12 -1.18
N ASN A 8 -1.56 13.95 -2.48
CA ASN A 8 -2.87 13.69 -3.04
C ASN A 8 -2.87 12.29 -3.66
N LEU A 9 -3.94 11.51 -3.44
CA LEU A 9 -4.11 10.21 -4.11
C LEU A 9 -5.06 10.37 -5.29
N ARG A 10 -4.62 9.95 -6.46
CA ARG A 10 -5.46 9.87 -7.68
C ARG A 10 -5.52 8.45 -8.22
N ALA A 11 -6.54 8.14 -8.98
CA ALA A 11 -6.60 6.88 -9.70
C ALA A 11 -5.40 6.75 -10.65
N VAL A 12 -4.93 5.51 -10.82
CA VAL A 12 -3.92 5.17 -11.84
C VAL A 12 -4.51 5.43 -13.23
N GLU A 13 -3.68 5.87 -14.16
CA GLU A 13 -4.00 6.01 -15.58
C GLU A 13 -3.01 5.25 -16.46
N ARG A 14 -3.35 5.02 -17.75
CA ARG A 14 -2.49 4.28 -18.69
C ARG A 14 -1.10 4.84 -18.82
N HIS A 15 -0.98 6.15 -18.79
CA HIS A 15 0.31 6.85 -18.92
C HIS A 15 1.23 6.66 -17.70
N ASP A 16 0.74 6.12 -16.59
CA ASP A 16 1.56 5.82 -15.41
C ASP A 16 2.37 4.52 -15.56
N ALA A 17 2.10 3.70 -16.58
CA ALA A 17 2.80 2.43 -16.74
C ALA A 17 4.34 2.55 -16.77
N PRO A 18 4.98 3.53 -17.45
CA PRO A 18 6.43 3.71 -17.39
C PRO A 18 6.94 4.09 -16.00
N LEU A 19 6.20 4.92 -15.27
CA LEU A 19 6.51 5.33 -13.90
C LEU A 19 6.46 4.12 -12.96
N ILE A 20 5.37 3.37 -13.00
CA ILE A 20 5.16 2.17 -12.18
C ILE A 20 6.20 1.10 -12.53
N HIS A 21 6.56 0.95 -13.82
CA HIS A 21 7.63 0.05 -14.24
C HIS A 21 8.97 0.44 -13.60
N ARG A 22 9.32 1.73 -13.58
CA ARG A 22 10.54 2.25 -12.92
C ARG A 22 10.56 1.83 -11.44
N TRP A 23 9.47 2.02 -10.70
CA TRP A 23 9.39 1.63 -9.29
C TRP A 23 9.48 0.12 -9.08
N LEU A 24 8.78 -0.66 -9.91
CA LEU A 24 8.76 -2.13 -9.80
C LEU A 24 10.03 -2.82 -10.34
N THR A 25 10.96 -2.05 -10.89
CA THR A 25 12.30 -2.53 -11.31
C THR A 25 13.43 -1.89 -10.51
N ASP A 26 13.13 -0.97 -9.60
CA ASP A 26 14.12 -0.41 -8.68
C ASP A 26 14.46 -1.43 -7.59
N PRO A 27 15.74 -1.88 -7.48
CA PRO A 27 16.13 -2.87 -6.48
C PRO A 27 15.87 -2.42 -5.04
N ALA A 28 16.03 -1.12 -4.73
CA ALA A 28 15.79 -0.59 -3.40
C ALA A 28 14.30 -0.69 -3.02
N VAL A 29 13.40 -0.31 -3.93
CA VAL A 29 11.97 -0.41 -3.75
C VAL A 29 11.54 -1.88 -3.62
N MET A 30 12.02 -2.73 -4.52
CA MET A 30 11.66 -4.16 -4.55
C MET A 30 12.16 -4.93 -3.34
N HIS A 31 13.29 -4.51 -2.74
CA HIS A 31 13.77 -5.10 -1.50
C HIS A 31 12.73 -4.96 -0.36
N GLY A 32 11.99 -3.88 -0.30
CA GLY A 32 10.93 -3.66 0.70
C GLY A 32 9.54 -4.19 0.32
N TRP A 33 9.31 -4.42 -0.98
CA TRP A 33 7.99 -4.80 -1.50
C TRP A 33 7.64 -6.28 -1.32
N GLY A 34 8.62 -7.13 -1.01
CA GLY A 34 8.39 -8.56 -0.75
C GLY A 34 8.26 -9.44 -2.00
N TRP A 35 8.50 -8.91 -3.18
CA TRP A 35 8.38 -9.66 -4.43
C TRP A 35 9.76 -9.87 -5.07
N SER A 36 10.12 -11.12 -5.25
CA SER A 36 11.44 -11.52 -5.73
C SER A 36 11.62 -11.51 -7.25
N SER A 37 10.76 -10.85 -8.02
CA SER A 37 10.94 -10.78 -9.46
C SER A 37 11.52 -9.44 -9.89
N PRO A 38 12.85 -9.33 -10.04
CA PRO A 38 13.51 -8.08 -10.40
C PRO A 38 13.36 -7.69 -11.87
N VAL A 39 12.84 -8.60 -12.70
CA VAL A 39 12.75 -8.36 -14.15
C VAL A 39 11.28 -8.41 -14.57
N ARG A 40 10.71 -7.24 -14.78
CA ARG A 40 9.38 -7.08 -15.38
C ARG A 40 9.50 -6.24 -16.65
N SER A 41 8.88 -6.68 -17.72
CA SER A 41 8.82 -5.86 -18.93
C SER A 41 7.84 -4.69 -18.74
N LEU A 42 8.07 -3.59 -19.46
CA LEU A 42 7.09 -2.51 -19.50
C LEU A 42 5.73 -3.00 -20.03
N TYR A 43 5.74 -3.98 -20.93
CA TYR A 43 4.51 -4.61 -21.44
C TYR A 43 3.71 -5.30 -20.32
N ASP A 44 4.38 -6.06 -19.43
CA ASP A 44 3.69 -6.73 -18.32
C ASP A 44 3.11 -5.73 -17.33
N VAL A 45 3.85 -4.64 -17.05
CA VAL A 45 3.36 -3.57 -16.18
C VAL A 45 2.20 -2.82 -16.83
N ALA A 46 2.27 -2.53 -18.13
CA ALA A 46 1.16 -1.90 -18.84
C ALA A 46 -0.10 -2.77 -18.81
N ARG A 47 0.02 -4.09 -18.99
CA ARG A 47 -1.11 -5.01 -18.85
C ARG A 47 -1.66 -5.04 -17.42
N GLN A 48 -0.80 -4.93 -16.41
CA GLN A 48 -1.23 -4.84 -15.02
C GLN A 48 -2.02 -3.54 -14.78
N VAL A 49 -1.56 -2.42 -15.32
CA VAL A 49 -2.29 -1.14 -15.27
C VAL A 49 -3.65 -1.27 -15.94
N GLU A 50 -3.73 -1.87 -17.15
CA GLU A 50 -5.00 -2.13 -17.81
C GLU A 50 -5.94 -2.96 -16.92
N SER A 51 -5.43 -4.01 -16.26
CA SER A 51 -6.27 -4.82 -15.35
C SER A 51 -6.81 -4.02 -14.16
N TRP A 52 -6.07 -3.03 -13.67
CA TRP A 52 -6.56 -2.13 -12.61
C TRP A 52 -7.60 -1.13 -13.14
N LEU A 53 -7.47 -0.69 -14.40
CA LEU A 53 -8.43 0.23 -15.05
C LEU A 53 -9.73 -0.46 -15.44
N GLU A 54 -9.64 -1.71 -15.90
CA GLU A 54 -10.82 -2.51 -16.22
C GLU A 54 -11.66 -2.81 -14.98
N GLY A 55 -11.02 -2.85 -13.81
CA GLY A 55 -11.63 -3.04 -12.51
C GLY A 55 -12.36 -4.38 -12.36
N GLU A 56 -12.52 -4.86 -11.16
CA GLU A 56 -13.66 -5.75 -10.90
C GLU A 56 -14.90 -4.86 -10.84
N SER A 57 -15.81 -5.03 -11.78
CA SER A 57 -17.08 -4.26 -11.97
C SER A 57 -17.95 -4.15 -10.70
N THR A 58 -17.49 -4.66 -9.59
CA THR A 58 -18.21 -4.81 -8.32
C THR A 58 -17.61 -4.00 -7.18
N THR A 59 -16.43 -3.36 -7.35
CA THR A 59 -15.82 -2.54 -6.29
C THR A 59 -16.20 -1.06 -6.43
N THR A 60 -16.47 -0.41 -5.31
CA THR A 60 -16.82 1.02 -5.24
C THR A 60 -15.59 1.93 -5.13
N PHE A 61 -14.38 1.36 -5.20
CA PHE A 61 -13.11 2.07 -5.08
C PHE A 61 -12.12 1.62 -6.16
N PRO A 62 -11.14 2.46 -6.53
CA PRO A 62 -10.13 2.12 -7.54
C PRO A 62 -9.19 1.03 -7.02
N ALA A 63 -8.81 0.09 -7.91
CA ALA A 63 -7.87 -0.99 -7.59
C ALA A 63 -6.44 -0.48 -7.33
N ALA A 64 -6.07 0.66 -7.89
CA ALA A 64 -4.77 1.28 -7.69
C ALA A 64 -4.84 2.81 -7.71
N LEU A 65 -3.99 3.44 -6.89
CA LEU A 65 -3.87 4.89 -6.76
C LEU A 65 -2.39 5.29 -6.86
N VAL A 66 -2.12 6.35 -7.61
CA VAL A 66 -0.82 7.05 -7.56
C VAL A 66 -0.90 8.11 -6.47
N ALA A 67 0.13 8.15 -5.62
CA ALA A 67 0.34 9.24 -4.69
C ALA A 67 1.24 10.30 -5.34
N GLU A 68 0.77 11.54 -5.33
CA GLU A 68 1.52 12.70 -5.80
C GLU A 68 1.77 13.65 -4.63
N SER A 69 2.96 14.25 -4.56
CA SER A 69 3.24 15.34 -3.62
C SER A 69 2.29 16.51 -3.88
N LEU A 70 2.22 17.48 -2.97
CA LEU A 70 1.45 18.70 -3.20
C LEU A 70 1.96 19.53 -4.39
N ALA A 71 3.21 19.30 -4.84
CA ALA A 71 3.77 19.90 -6.05
C ALA A 71 3.38 19.14 -7.34
N GLY A 72 2.69 18.00 -7.22
CA GLY A 72 2.28 17.16 -8.35
C GLY A 72 3.31 16.10 -8.76
N ASP A 73 4.40 15.94 -8.01
CA ASP A 73 5.39 14.91 -8.31
C ASP A 73 4.92 13.55 -7.79
N PRO A 74 4.98 12.48 -8.61
CA PRO A 74 4.57 11.15 -8.17
C PRO A 74 5.60 10.58 -7.18
N VAL A 75 5.11 10.16 -5.99
CA VAL A 75 5.94 9.71 -4.87
C VAL A 75 5.65 8.28 -4.42
N GLY A 76 4.56 7.66 -4.88
CA GLY A 76 4.21 6.31 -4.48
C GLY A 76 3.00 5.71 -5.17
N LEU A 77 2.74 4.44 -4.85
CA LEU A 77 1.65 3.65 -5.39
C LEU A 77 0.94 2.91 -4.25
N VAL A 78 -0.38 2.94 -4.28
CA VAL A 78 -1.26 2.14 -3.43
C VAL A 78 -1.99 1.13 -4.31
N ILE A 79 -2.05 -0.12 -3.90
CA ILE A 79 -2.87 -1.15 -4.55
C ILE A 79 -3.85 -1.71 -3.53
N LEU A 80 -5.11 -1.75 -3.93
CA LEU A 80 -6.21 -2.30 -3.14
C LEU A 80 -6.79 -3.52 -3.88
N ARG A 81 -6.73 -4.68 -3.24
CA ARG A 81 -7.30 -5.91 -3.78
C ARG A 81 -8.49 -6.33 -2.92
N SER A 82 -9.66 -6.46 -3.53
CA SER A 82 -10.80 -7.03 -2.83
C SER A 82 -10.54 -8.50 -2.53
N GLN A 83 -10.64 -8.88 -1.25
CA GLN A 83 -10.53 -10.27 -0.83
C GLN A 83 -11.90 -10.96 -0.79
N ARG A 84 -12.88 -10.26 -0.25
CA ARG A 84 -14.27 -10.73 -0.16
C ARG A 84 -15.19 -9.53 -0.15
N LEU A 85 -15.95 -9.34 -1.20
CA LEU A 85 -16.91 -8.23 -1.34
C LEU A 85 -17.93 -8.19 -0.21
N GLU A 86 -18.49 -9.36 0.12
CA GLU A 86 -19.52 -9.50 1.18
C GLU A 86 -18.96 -9.12 2.56
N ALA A 87 -17.68 -9.39 2.81
CA ALA A 87 -17.00 -9.03 4.06
C ALA A 87 -16.45 -7.61 4.08
N ARG A 88 -16.53 -6.87 2.95
CA ARG A 88 -15.88 -5.55 2.79
C ARG A 88 -14.42 -5.57 3.24
N SER A 89 -13.70 -6.62 2.84
CA SER A 89 -12.29 -6.84 3.19
C SER A 89 -11.40 -6.59 1.98
N VAL A 90 -10.34 -5.82 2.18
CA VAL A 90 -9.34 -5.52 1.16
C VAL A 90 -7.94 -5.82 1.67
N ASP A 91 -7.04 -6.20 0.76
CA ASP A 91 -5.61 -6.22 1.02
C ASP A 91 -4.99 -4.94 0.44
N LEU A 92 -4.21 -4.28 1.28
CA LEU A 92 -3.46 -3.06 0.94
C LEU A 92 -2.00 -3.41 0.65
N SER A 93 -1.49 -2.88 -0.44
CA SER A 93 -0.06 -2.81 -0.71
C SER A 93 0.34 -1.36 -0.94
N LEU A 94 1.43 -0.91 -0.30
CA LEU A 94 1.94 0.45 -0.34
C LEU A 94 3.40 0.46 -0.79
N LEU A 95 3.70 1.26 -1.81
CA LEU A 95 5.04 1.52 -2.32
C LEU A 95 5.33 3.01 -2.26
N VAL A 96 6.54 3.39 -1.85
CA VAL A 96 7.05 4.76 -1.91
C VAL A 96 8.33 4.75 -2.73
N ASP A 97 8.48 5.71 -3.67
CA ASP A 97 9.70 5.91 -4.43
C ASP A 97 10.91 6.03 -3.49
N ALA A 98 12.00 5.32 -3.81
CA ALA A 98 13.19 5.31 -2.96
C ALA A 98 13.77 6.72 -2.72
N ALA A 99 13.69 7.60 -3.72
CA ALA A 99 14.11 8.99 -3.62
C ALA A 99 13.28 9.81 -2.61
N CYS A 100 12.10 9.32 -2.25
CA CYS A 100 11.15 10.01 -1.36
C CYS A 100 11.14 9.44 0.07
N TRP A 101 12.02 8.48 0.40
CA TRP A 101 12.06 7.90 1.73
C TRP A 101 12.51 8.87 2.81
N GLY A 102 12.02 8.70 4.04
CA GLY A 102 12.39 9.52 5.18
C GLY A 102 11.70 10.89 5.25
N GLN A 103 10.86 11.22 4.27
CA GLN A 103 10.19 12.53 4.14
C GLN A 103 8.73 12.54 4.65
N GLY A 104 8.27 11.45 5.28
CA GLY A 104 6.90 11.37 5.81
C GLY A 104 5.84 10.86 4.82
N PHE A 105 6.13 10.84 3.52
CA PHE A 105 5.14 10.47 2.50
C PHE A 105 4.48 9.11 2.74
N GLY A 106 5.24 8.10 3.17
CA GLY A 106 4.65 6.77 3.43
C GLY A 106 3.61 6.76 4.55
N ALA A 107 3.80 7.59 5.56
CA ALA A 107 2.85 7.76 6.66
C ALA A 107 1.59 8.49 6.18
N ASP A 108 1.77 9.58 5.45
CA ASP A 108 0.65 10.37 4.94
C ASP A 108 -0.18 9.60 3.88
N ILE A 109 0.48 8.87 2.96
CA ILE A 109 -0.22 7.98 2.02
C ILE A 109 -1.05 6.94 2.78
N LEU A 110 -0.48 6.31 3.81
CA LEU A 110 -1.18 5.31 4.60
C LEU A 110 -2.38 5.93 5.32
N GLN A 111 -2.21 7.06 5.99
CA GLN A 111 -3.29 7.81 6.65
C GLN A 111 -4.42 8.08 5.64
N THR A 112 -4.10 8.74 4.53
CA THR A 112 -5.07 9.16 3.53
C THR A 112 -5.86 7.99 2.93
N VAL A 113 -5.21 6.85 2.67
CA VAL A 113 -5.91 5.68 2.14
C VAL A 113 -6.76 4.97 3.19
N LEU A 114 -6.33 4.96 4.47
CA LEU A 114 -7.12 4.39 5.57
C LEU A 114 -8.40 5.19 5.79
N ASP A 115 -8.33 6.52 5.81
CA ASP A 115 -9.50 7.40 5.91
C ASP A 115 -10.47 7.17 4.74
N ALA A 116 -9.94 7.13 3.52
CA ALA A 116 -10.76 6.84 2.34
C ALA A 116 -11.44 5.47 2.41
N CYS A 117 -10.71 4.43 2.83
CA CYS A 117 -11.24 3.08 2.94
C CYS A 117 -12.32 2.97 4.02
N PHE A 118 -12.04 3.41 5.24
CA PHE A 118 -12.94 3.21 6.37
C PHE A 118 -14.11 4.18 6.38
N ASP A 119 -13.86 5.47 6.17
CA ASP A 119 -14.88 6.52 6.27
C ASP A 119 -15.57 6.81 4.93
N GLY A 120 -14.80 6.76 3.82
CA GLY A 120 -15.33 7.04 2.50
C GLY A 120 -16.02 5.85 1.83
N TRP A 121 -15.35 4.70 1.80
CA TRP A 121 -15.81 3.52 1.03
C TRP A 121 -16.46 2.45 1.89
N GLY A 122 -16.48 2.60 3.21
CA GLY A 122 -17.11 1.67 4.14
C GLY A 122 -16.44 0.31 4.17
N VAL A 123 -15.14 0.25 3.93
CA VAL A 123 -14.34 -0.98 4.12
C VAL A 123 -14.40 -1.36 5.60
N HIS A 124 -14.54 -2.65 5.87
CA HIS A 124 -14.60 -3.15 7.26
C HIS A 124 -13.23 -3.61 7.77
N ARG A 125 -12.40 -4.15 6.87
CA ARG A 125 -11.11 -4.76 7.23
C ARG A 125 -10.07 -4.49 6.15
N ILE A 126 -8.89 -4.06 6.57
CA ILE A 126 -7.72 -3.90 5.70
C ILE A 126 -6.65 -4.88 6.17
N GLY A 127 -6.27 -5.82 5.28
CA GLY A 127 -5.17 -6.75 5.46
C GLY A 127 -3.89 -6.25 4.80
N ILE A 128 -2.75 -6.63 5.35
CA ILE A 128 -1.42 -6.41 4.78
C ILE A 128 -0.55 -7.65 4.97
N GLN A 129 0.38 -7.85 4.06
CA GLN A 129 1.41 -8.87 4.15
C GLN A 129 2.78 -8.21 4.12
N VAL A 130 3.62 -8.52 5.09
CA VAL A 130 4.94 -7.89 5.24
C VAL A 130 6.00 -8.95 5.51
N GLU A 131 7.12 -8.92 4.80
CA GLU A 131 8.27 -9.76 5.16
C GLU A 131 8.77 -9.41 6.56
N ALA A 132 9.11 -10.42 7.36
CA ALA A 132 9.55 -10.25 8.75
C ALA A 132 10.79 -9.35 8.88
N GLY A 133 11.64 -9.31 7.86
CA GLY A 133 12.82 -8.44 7.78
C GLY A 133 12.52 -6.97 7.46
N ASN A 134 11.32 -6.63 6.98
CA ASN A 134 10.96 -5.25 6.65
C ASN A 134 10.52 -4.48 7.90
N THR A 135 11.49 -4.21 8.79
CA THR A 135 11.25 -3.55 10.10
C THR A 135 10.65 -2.16 9.95
N ARG A 136 10.99 -1.44 8.86
CA ARG A 136 10.45 -0.10 8.56
C ARG A 136 8.94 -0.15 8.29
N ALA A 137 8.49 -1.04 7.41
CA ALA A 137 7.07 -1.20 7.13
C ALA A 137 6.30 -1.69 8.36
N LEU A 138 6.86 -2.65 9.10
CA LEU A 138 6.27 -3.16 10.33
C LEU A 138 6.10 -2.06 11.39
N ALA A 139 7.09 -1.19 11.56
CA ALA A 139 7.00 -0.06 12.49
C ALA A 139 5.90 0.93 12.06
N LEU A 140 5.81 1.23 10.75
CA LEU A 140 4.76 2.08 10.21
C LEU A 140 3.38 1.50 10.49
N TYR A 141 3.13 0.26 10.10
CA TYR A 141 1.83 -0.37 10.26
C TYR A 141 1.40 -0.53 11.73
N ARG A 142 2.34 -0.88 12.63
CA ARG A 142 2.06 -0.93 14.07
C ARG A 142 1.65 0.44 14.64
N ARG A 143 2.29 1.53 14.19
CA ARG A 143 1.92 2.90 14.56
C ARG A 143 0.48 3.23 14.19
N TYR A 144 -0.02 2.68 13.08
CA TYR A 144 -1.41 2.84 12.62
C TYR A 144 -2.37 1.78 13.16
N GLY A 145 -1.95 1.00 14.16
CA GLY A 145 -2.81 0.06 14.87
C GLY A 145 -3.02 -1.29 14.19
N PHE A 146 -2.30 -1.59 13.10
CA PHE A 146 -2.34 -2.92 12.52
C PHE A 146 -1.84 -3.97 13.50
N ARG A 147 -2.59 -5.07 13.66
CA ARG A 147 -2.27 -6.18 14.55
C ARG A 147 -1.85 -7.41 13.77
N GLU A 148 -0.87 -8.14 14.28
CA GLU A 148 -0.43 -9.42 13.72
C GLU A 148 -1.53 -10.47 13.95
N GLU A 149 -1.95 -11.14 12.87
CA GLU A 149 -2.95 -12.22 12.89
C GLU A 149 -2.35 -13.59 12.57
N GLY A 150 -1.15 -13.60 12.01
CA GLY A 150 -0.51 -14.85 11.64
C GLY A 150 0.86 -14.68 10.99
N ARG A 151 1.50 -15.83 10.77
CA ARG A 151 2.83 -15.92 10.18
C ARG A 151 2.87 -17.07 9.19
N LEU A 152 3.25 -16.78 7.97
CA LEU A 152 3.58 -17.78 6.96
C LEU A 152 5.09 -18.06 7.04
N ARG A 153 5.46 -19.22 7.55
CA ARG A 153 6.86 -19.59 7.72
C ARG A 153 7.52 -19.83 6.38
N GLU A 154 8.72 -19.27 6.17
CA GLU A 154 9.55 -19.48 4.98
C GLU A 154 8.81 -19.21 3.66
N ALA A 155 7.86 -18.27 3.65
CA ALA A 155 6.96 -18.01 2.53
C ALA A 155 7.53 -17.04 1.48
N ALA A 156 8.69 -16.44 1.75
CA ALA A 156 9.43 -15.62 0.80
C ALA A 156 10.87 -16.12 0.69
N PHE A 157 11.50 -15.85 -0.46
CA PHE A 157 12.91 -16.19 -0.71
C PHE A 157 13.63 -14.93 -1.18
N ARG A 158 14.70 -14.56 -0.46
CA ARG A 158 15.47 -13.35 -0.74
C ARG A 158 16.94 -13.55 -0.40
N ASP A 159 17.82 -13.09 -1.27
CA ASP A 159 19.27 -13.11 -1.07
C ASP A 159 19.80 -14.50 -0.64
N GLY A 160 19.23 -15.57 -1.24
CA GLY A 160 19.61 -16.94 -0.95
C GLY A 160 19.00 -17.53 0.34
N GLN A 161 18.10 -16.81 1.02
CA GLN A 161 17.48 -17.25 2.27
C GLN A 161 15.96 -17.22 2.22
N HIS A 162 15.33 -18.16 2.92
CA HIS A 162 13.90 -18.11 3.17
C HIS A 162 13.60 -17.18 4.33
N THR A 163 12.51 -16.41 4.21
CA THR A 163 12.01 -15.51 5.25
C THR A 163 10.51 -15.66 5.44
N ASP A 164 10.04 -15.33 6.62
CA ASP A 164 8.64 -15.39 6.96
C ASP A 164 7.87 -14.17 6.41
N ILE A 165 6.59 -14.38 6.11
CA ILE A 165 5.63 -13.29 5.86
C ILE A 165 4.72 -13.17 7.06
N LEU A 166 4.62 -11.96 7.61
CA LEU A 166 3.71 -11.62 8.69
C LEU A 166 2.41 -11.08 8.12
N LEU A 167 1.30 -11.63 8.60
CA LEU A 167 -0.04 -11.19 8.26
C LEU A 167 -0.53 -10.22 9.32
N HIS A 168 -0.92 -9.01 8.93
CA HIS A 168 -1.49 -8.03 9.83
C HIS A 168 -2.81 -7.53 9.28
N ALA A 169 -3.68 -7.05 10.16
CA ALA A 169 -4.91 -6.40 9.78
C ALA A 169 -5.27 -5.25 10.70
N LEU A 170 -6.13 -4.37 10.18
CA LEU A 170 -6.78 -3.29 10.90
C LEU A 170 -8.28 -3.34 10.60
N LEU A 171 -9.10 -3.23 11.63
CA LEU A 171 -10.55 -3.21 11.53
C LEU A 171 -11.09 -1.77 11.63
N ALA A 172 -12.20 -1.49 10.96
CA ALA A 172 -12.86 -0.18 11.00
C ALA A 172 -13.16 0.30 12.44
N ALA A 173 -13.55 -0.62 13.34
CA ALA A 173 -13.81 -0.29 14.73
C ALA A 173 -12.53 0.12 15.49
N GLU A 174 -11.38 -0.47 15.16
CA GLU A 174 -10.08 -0.13 15.76
C GLU A 174 -9.58 1.21 15.24
N TRP A 175 -9.79 1.49 13.94
CA TRP A 175 -9.44 2.76 13.31
C TRP A 175 -10.12 3.95 13.98
N ARG A 176 -11.43 3.86 14.22
CA ARG A 176 -12.21 4.92 14.86
C ARG A 176 -11.72 5.25 16.28
N VAL A 177 -11.28 4.26 17.04
CA VAL A 177 -10.71 4.46 18.39
C VAL A 177 -9.36 5.20 18.31
N ILE A 178 -8.57 4.95 17.27
CA ILE A 178 -7.29 5.64 17.04
C ILE A 178 -7.53 7.10 16.62
N GLY A 179 -8.53 7.36 15.75
CA GLY A 179 -8.92 8.70 15.31
C GLY A 179 -9.45 9.59 16.42
N ASP A 180 -10.07 9.00 17.45
CA ASP A 180 -10.52 9.72 18.65
C ASP A 180 -9.39 9.97 19.68
N CYS A 181 -8.20 9.41 19.48
CA CYS A 181 -7.05 9.63 20.31
C CYS A 181 -6.20 10.79 19.75
N PRO A 182 -5.91 11.86 20.50
CA PRO A 182 -5.12 12.97 19.99
C PRO A 182 -3.77 12.46 19.49
N ALA A 183 -3.36 12.96 18.30
CA ALA A 183 -2.08 12.61 17.70
C ALA A 183 -0.94 12.72 18.73
N PRO A 184 -0.03 11.72 18.83
CA PRO A 184 1.11 11.83 19.72
C PRO A 184 1.92 13.08 19.33
N PRO A 185 2.45 13.84 20.32
CA PRO A 185 3.22 15.04 20.06
C PRO A 185 4.41 14.70 19.16
N GLY A 186 4.65 15.55 18.17
CA GLY A 186 5.59 15.35 17.07
C GLY A 186 6.98 14.91 17.51
N SER A 187 7.57 14.09 16.71
CA SER A 187 9.01 13.79 16.70
C SER A 187 9.56 14.16 15.32
#